data_c9986d23540fae2b686a0908b6fd87db
#
_entry.id   c9986d23540fae2b686a0908b6fd87db
#
_cell.length_a   1.000
_cell.length_b   1.000
_cell.length_c   1.000
_cell.angle_alpha   90.00
_cell.angle_beta   90.00
_cell.angle_gamma   90.00
#
_symmetry.space_group_name_H-M   'P 1'
#
loop_
_entity.id
_entity.type
_entity.pdbx_description
1 polymer ?
#
loop_
_entity_poly.entity_id
_entity_poly.type
_entity_poly.pdbx_seq_one_letter_code
_entity_poly.pdbx_strand_id
1 'polypeptide(L)'
;MDNYELKLNEDKKRFEIEVEGHIAFIEYILTNDNVMFLTHTEVPKALGGKGIGSSIVEQALNYIKEHNYTLAPLCPFVAKYLVKNPNWQTILAKGYNVSK
;
A
#
# COMPACT_ATOMS: atom_id res chain seq x y z
N MET A 1 -7.42 -0.82 19.23
CA MET A 1 -7.00 -0.81 17.84
C MET A 1 -6.12 0.35 17.54
N ASP A 2 -4.97 0.08 16.98
CA ASP A 2 -4.01 1.13 16.71
C ASP A 2 -4.40 1.87 15.44
N ASN A 3 -4.53 3.18 15.58
CA ASN A 3 -4.87 4.03 14.45
C ASN A 3 -3.63 4.76 14.01
N TYR A 4 -3.02 4.25 12.96
CA TYR A 4 -1.85 4.90 12.39
C TYR A 4 -2.31 5.85 11.30
N GLU A 5 -1.74 7.05 11.29
CA GLU A 5 -2.14 8.05 10.33
C GLU A 5 -1.30 7.93 9.07
N LEU A 6 -1.96 7.72 7.94
CA LEU A 6 -1.29 7.66 6.64
C LEU A 6 -1.05 9.06 6.12
N LYS A 7 0.16 9.32 5.66
CA LYS A 7 0.50 10.58 5.02
C LYS A 7 0.98 10.29 3.61
N LEU A 8 0.53 11.11 2.67
CA LEU A 8 0.98 11.00 1.29
C LEU A 8 2.12 11.97 1.08
N ASN A 9 3.30 11.44 0.77
CA ASN A 9 4.48 12.25 0.47
C ASN A 9 4.63 12.31 -1.05
N GLU A 10 4.08 13.34 -1.66
CA GLU A 10 4.09 13.43 -3.11
C GLU A 10 5.46 13.72 -3.69
N ASP A 11 6.31 14.40 -2.93
CA ASP A 11 7.65 14.68 -3.39
C ASP A 11 8.46 13.41 -3.58
N LYS A 12 8.30 12.47 -2.64
CA LYS A 12 9.02 11.19 -2.70
C LYS A 12 8.19 10.08 -3.31
N LYS A 13 6.94 10.35 -3.67
CA LYS A 13 6.05 9.38 -4.28
C LYS A 13 5.87 8.16 -3.38
N ARG A 14 5.40 8.40 -2.17
CA ARG A 14 5.16 7.27 -1.27
C ARG A 14 4.12 7.60 -0.21
N PHE A 15 3.44 6.54 0.26
CA PHE A 15 2.59 6.59 1.43
C PHE A 15 3.46 6.34 2.66
N GLU A 16 3.22 7.07 3.74
CA GLU A 16 4.07 6.98 4.93
C GLU A 16 3.23 6.88 6.19
N ILE A 17 3.72 6.10 7.15
CA ILE A 17 3.21 6.11 8.51
C ILE A 17 4.42 6.27 9.43
N GLU A 18 4.37 7.30 10.27
CA GLU A 18 5.46 7.55 11.21
C GLU A 18 5.04 7.15 12.61
N VAL A 19 5.87 6.33 13.27
CA VAL A 19 5.64 5.87 14.63
C VAL A 19 6.96 5.93 15.37
N GLU A 20 6.99 6.66 16.49
CA GLU A 20 8.17 6.69 17.36
C GLU A 20 9.45 7.11 16.61
N GLY A 21 9.31 8.04 15.68
CA GLY A 21 10.46 8.53 14.93
C GLY A 21 10.90 7.65 13.77
N HIS A 22 10.21 6.54 13.54
CA HIS A 22 10.49 5.64 12.43
C HIS A 22 9.41 5.77 11.39
N ILE A 23 9.78 5.63 10.11
CA ILE A 23 8.84 5.79 9.00
C ILE A 23 8.73 4.48 8.23
N ALA A 24 7.52 3.94 8.17
CA ALA A 24 7.17 2.86 7.26
C ALA A 24 6.59 3.50 6.00
N PHE A 25 6.86 2.91 4.83
CA PHE A 25 6.38 3.53 3.60
C PHE A 25 6.13 2.51 2.50
N ILE A 26 5.29 2.93 1.55
CA ILE A 26 5.08 2.22 0.29
C ILE A 26 5.34 3.21 -0.83
N GLU A 27 6.27 2.88 -1.71
CA GLU A 27 6.55 3.71 -2.88
C GLU A 27 5.55 3.40 -3.98
N TYR A 28 5.16 4.43 -4.71
CA TYR A 28 4.17 4.27 -5.77
C TYR A 28 4.55 5.04 -7.03
N ILE A 29 3.98 4.61 -8.14
CA ILE A 29 4.01 5.34 -9.41
C ILE A 29 2.56 5.43 -9.87
N LEU A 30 2.08 6.65 -10.12
CA LEU A 30 0.74 6.86 -10.62
C LEU A 30 0.82 7.26 -12.09
N THR A 31 0.15 6.50 -12.95
CA THR A 31 0.17 6.76 -14.38
C THR A 31 -0.97 7.69 -14.78
N ASN A 32 -0.90 8.20 -16.02
CA ASN A 32 -1.98 9.04 -16.54
C ASN A 32 -3.28 8.27 -16.72
N ASP A 33 -3.20 6.94 -16.77
CA ASP A 33 -4.39 6.09 -16.89
C ASP A 33 -5.01 5.79 -15.53
N ASN A 34 -4.55 6.45 -14.48
CA ASN A 34 -5.05 6.24 -13.12
C ASN A 34 -4.76 4.85 -12.59
N VAL A 35 -3.64 4.28 -13.01
CA VAL A 35 -3.13 3.05 -12.44
C VAL A 35 -2.04 3.40 -11.46
N MET A 36 -2.19 2.93 -10.22
CA MET A 36 -1.19 3.16 -9.20
C MET A 36 -0.40 1.88 -8.98
N PHE A 37 0.91 1.96 -9.31
CA PHE A 37 1.84 0.86 -9.10
C PHE A 37 2.40 1.01 -7.70
N LEU A 38 2.21 0.00 -6.87
CA LEU A 38 2.86 -0.04 -5.56
C LEU A 38 4.11 -0.89 -5.72
N THR A 39 5.28 -0.25 -5.65
CA THR A 39 6.51 -0.86 -6.12
C THR A 39 7.40 -1.40 -5.01
N HIS A 40 7.33 -0.80 -3.81
CA HIS A 40 8.23 -1.20 -2.72
C HIS A 40 7.62 -0.81 -1.39
N THR A 41 7.70 -1.73 -0.42
CA THR A 41 7.20 -1.49 0.92
C THR A 41 8.34 -1.69 1.91
N GLU A 42 8.47 -0.78 2.86
CA GLU A 42 9.50 -0.91 3.89
C GLU A 42 8.92 -0.60 5.25
N VAL A 43 9.13 -1.52 6.20
CA VAL A 43 8.72 -1.32 7.59
C VAL A 43 9.98 -1.50 8.44
N PRO A 44 10.43 -0.44 9.14
CA PRO A 44 11.62 -0.56 9.98
C PRO A 44 11.46 -1.67 11.03
N LYS A 45 12.56 -2.34 11.34
CA LYS A 45 12.52 -3.42 12.31
C LYS A 45 12.00 -2.97 13.67
N ALA A 46 12.29 -1.72 14.04
CA ALA A 46 11.82 -1.18 15.30
C ALA A 46 10.31 -1.16 15.42
N LEU A 47 9.62 -1.21 14.28
CA LEU A 47 8.15 -1.19 14.25
C LEU A 47 7.56 -2.57 14.01
N GLY A 48 8.38 -3.61 14.05
CA GLY A 48 7.90 -4.96 13.83
C GLY A 48 6.91 -5.40 14.89
N GLY A 49 5.96 -6.24 14.51
CA GLY A 49 4.99 -6.78 15.44
C GLY A 49 3.87 -5.84 15.84
N LYS A 50 3.79 -4.65 15.25
CA LYS A 50 2.78 -3.66 15.59
C LYS A 50 1.64 -3.57 14.58
N GLY A 51 1.66 -4.42 13.55
CA GLY A 51 0.62 -4.41 12.53
C GLY A 51 0.71 -3.23 11.56
N ILE A 52 1.83 -2.51 11.56
CA ILE A 52 1.97 -1.31 10.74
C ILE A 52 2.01 -1.66 9.27
N GLY A 53 2.66 -2.78 8.90
CA GLY A 53 2.70 -3.19 7.50
C GLY A 53 1.31 -3.43 6.92
N SER A 54 0.47 -4.16 7.65
CA SER A 54 -0.90 -4.39 7.19
C SER A 54 -1.69 -3.09 7.17
N SER A 55 -1.49 -2.23 8.16
CA SER A 55 -2.22 -0.98 8.23
C SER A 55 -1.87 -0.07 7.06
N ILE A 56 -0.58 0.04 6.71
CA ILE A 56 -0.19 0.95 5.63
C ILE A 56 -0.71 0.43 4.30
N VAL A 57 -0.70 -0.90 4.09
CA VAL A 57 -1.26 -1.45 2.85
C VAL A 57 -2.75 -1.18 2.79
N GLU A 58 -3.48 -1.47 3.86
CA GLU A 58 -4.92 -1.27 3.86
C GLU A 58 -5.28 0.18 3.59
N GLN A 59 -4.59 1.11 4.23
CA GLN A 59 -4.89 2.52 4.03
C GLN A 59 -4.53 2.98 2.62
N ALA A 60 -3.44 2.46 2.05
CA ALA A 60 -3.09 2.78 0.67
C ALA A 60 -4.15 2.24 -0.29
N LEU A 61 -4.67 1.04 -0.04
CA LEU A 61 -5.71 0.47 -0.89
C LEU A 61 -7.00 1.27 -0.80
N ASN A 62 -7.35 1.75 0.41
CA ASN A 62 -8.50 2.64 0.56
C ASN A 62 -8.32 3.92 -0.23
N TYR A 63 -7.11 4.48 -0.21
CA TYR A 63 -6.82 5.69 -0.99
C TYR A 63 -7.04 5.43 -2.48
N ILE A 64 -6.53 4.30 -2.98
CA ILE A 64 -6.68 3.96 -4.38
C ILE A 64 -8.16 3.84 -4.75
N LYS A 65 -8.93 3.15 -3.91
CA LYS A 65 -10.35 2.95 -4.16
C LYS A 65 -11.11 4.27 -4.14
N GLU A 66 -10.83 5.12 -3.16
CA GLU A 66 -11.55 6.38 -2.99
C GLU A 66 -11.28 7.36 -4.13
N HIS A 67 -10.12 7.25 -4.76
CA HIS A 67 -9.77 8.13 -5.87
C HIS A 67 -10.11 7.53 -7.23
N ASN A 68 -10.78 6.38 -7.24
CA ASN A 68 -11.15 5.68 -8.46
C ASN A 68 -9.94 5.30 -9.30
N TYR A 69 -8.83 5.01 -8.64
CA TYR A 69 -7.65 4.47 -9.30
C TYR A 69 -7.75 2.95 -9.33
N THR A 70 -6.89 2.31 -10.12
CA THR A 70 -6.73 0.87 -10.08
C THR A 70 -5.33 0.55 -9.62
N LEU A 71 -5.12 -0.69 -9.22
CA LEU A 71 -3.90 -1.12 -8.52
C LEU A 71 -3.07 -2.07 -9.36
N ALA A 72 -1.77 -1.79 -9.43
CA ALA A 72 -0.80 -2.74 -9.97
C ALA A 72 0.16 -3.11 -8.85
N PRO A 73 -0.02 -4.28 -8.21
CA PRO A 73 0.76 -4.64 -7.01
C PRO A 73 2.07 -5.31 -7.40
N LEU A 74 3.07 -4.51 -7.71
CA LEU A 74 4.39 -5.02 -8.06
C LEU A 74 5.20 -5.45 -6.84
N CYS A 75 4.86 -4.89 -5.67
CA CYS A 75 5.54 -5.23 -4.43
C CYS A 75 5.02 -6.55 -3.88
N PRO A 76 5.89 -7.51 -3.59
CA PRO A 76 5.42 -8.80 -3.06
C PRO A 76 4.63 -8.68 -1.76
N PHE A 77 4.96 -7.71 -0.91
CA PHE A 77 4.25 -7.52 0.34
C PHE A 77 2.78 -7.17 0.10
N VAL A 78 2.55 -6.27 -0.86
CA VAL A 78 1.19 -5.87 -1.22
C VAL A 78 0.45 -7.02 -1.87
N ALA A 79 1.11 -7.73 -2.80
CA ALA A 79 0.49 -8.87 -3.47
C ALA A 79 0.07 -9.93 -2.45
N LYS A 80 0.91 -10.20 -1.46
CA LYS A 80 0.59 -11.17 -0.43
C LYS A 80 -0.62 -10.73 0.40
N TYR A 81 -0.71 -9.44 0.68
CA TYR A 81 -1.86 -8.90 1.42
C TYR A 81 -3.15 -9.15 0.63
N LEU A 82 -3.11 -8.99 -0.69
CA LEU A 82 -4.30 -9.21 -1.52
C LEU A 82 -4.70 -10.68 -1.56
N VAL A 83 -3.75 -11.60 -1.47
CA VAL A 83 -4.08 -13.01 -1.40
C VAL A 83 -4.84 -13.31 -0.11
N LYS A 84 -4.41 -12.71 1.00
CA LYS A 84 -5.07 -12.92 2.29
C LYS A 84 -6.37 -12.15 2.42
N ASN A 85 -6.55 -11.10 1.62
CA ASN A 85 -7.72 -10.24 1.71
C ASN A 85 -8.31 -10.07 0.30
N PRO A 86 -8.93 -11.12 -0.24
CA PRO A 86 -9.31 -11.15 -1.66
C PRO A 86 -10.37 -10.12 -2.04
N ASN A 87 -11.09 -9.56 -1.07
CA ASN A 87 -12.05 -8.51 -1.40
C ASN A 87 -11.39 -7.31 -2.07
N TRP A 88 -10.11 -7.08 -1.79
CA TRP A 88 -9.39 -5.96 -2.39
C TRP A 88 -8.99 -6.21 -3.84
N GLN A 89 -9.13 -7.44 -4.32
CA GLN A 89 -8.75 -7.73 -5.70
C GLN A 89 -9.67 -7.07 -6.70
N THR A 90 -10.81 -6.51 -6.25
CA THR A 90 -11.71 -5.81 -7.14
C THR A 90 -11.12 -4.51 -7.70
N ILE A 91 -10.08 -3.97 -7.06
CA ILE A 91 -9.46 -2.73 -7.55
C ILE A 91 -8.23 -3.00 -8.43
N LEU A 92 -7.92 -4.27 -8.71
CA LEU A 92 -6.76 -4.59 -9.56
C LEU A 92 -6.95 -4.02 -10.95
N ALA A 93 -5.85 -3.46 -11.48
CA ALA A 93 -5.84 -2.97 -12.85
C ALA A 93 -5.94 -4.14 -13.82
N LYS A 94 -6.45 -3.85 -15.01
CA LYS A 94 -6.62 -4.87 -16.02
C LYS A 94 -5.28 -5.52 -16.34
N GLY A 95 -5.26 -6.82 -16.37
CA GLY A 95 -4.05 -7.57 -16.67
C GLY A 95 -3.22 -7.93 -15.47
N TYR A 96 -3.60 -7.44 -14.28
CA TYR A 96 -2.89 -7.76 -13.05
C TYR A 96 -3.72 -8.69 -12.19
N ASN A 97 -3.07 -9.68 -11.62
CA ASN A 97 -3.72 -10.54 -10.64
C ASN A 97 -2.64 -11.06 -9.69
N VAL A 98 -3.08 -11.69 -8.60
CA VAL A 98 -2.15 -12.19 -7.60
C VAL A 98 -2.31 -13.71 -7.49
N SER A 99 -1.19 -14.37 -7.25
CA SER A 99 -1.18 -15.82 -7.09
C SER A 99 -1.73 -16.21 -5.72
N LYS A 100 -2.32 -17.36 -5.65
CA LYS A 100 -2.80 -17.93 -4.39
C LYS A 100 -1.69 -18.68 -3.68
#